data_7f817575a21b9a9fa5cde94cdd4a1a89
#
_entry.id   7f817575a21b9a9fa5cde94cdd4a1a89
#
_cell.length_a   1.000
_cell.length_b   1.000
_cell.length_c   1.000
_cell.angle_alpha   90.00
_cell.angle_beta   90.00
_cell.angle_gamma   90.00
#
_symmetry.space_group_name_H-M   'P 1'
#
loop_
_entity.id
_entity.type
_entity.pdbx_description
1 polymer ?
#
loop_
_entity_poly.entity_id
_entity_poly.type
_entity_poly.pdbx_seq_one_letter_code
_entity_poly.pdbx_strand_id
1 'polypeptide(L)'
;MANPRGISGLIHNYVWGWATEWVFFIIEVTGIFIYYYTLGKVDKKTHLKIGWIFAIGSWTTMIIIVGILAFMLSPGKWTETGNFFDGFFNQTYWSQLLMRTTLMFGIAATYAIAVATRLRDDKVREFITRAASRWGLAGLILGCVLFFWYLKTLPEAARGNIAEFVPQGLKTGMLVSFGLLVLYFIYANIKPLSFRLVPAILAIAVVFSGIWSTERIREMIRKPYIIPQYMYSNQIIGHDIPSKAVNAETTRINEIGVLKVSPFVPHALKEVNKENLLEAGKIVALIECSSCHTLNEKGLRPMPQMIKRRGFEEVTEAEGFLDGLDVYPYMPPFVGTPAEKKALATYLVSLNK
;
A
#
# COMPACT_ATOMS: atom_id res chain seq x y z
N MET A 1 -1.27 -8.73 7.97
CA MET A 1 -2.26 -8.55 9.04
C MET A 1 -3.63 -8.33 8.42
N ALA A 2 -4.65 -9.01 8.92
CA ALA A 2 -6.01 -8.80 8.45
C ALA A 2 -6.56 -7.48 8.99
N ASN A 3 -7.19 -6.69 8.13
CA ASN A 3 -7.81 -5.42 8.51
C ASN A 3 -9.27 -5.43 8.02
N PRO A 4 -10.15 -6.22 8.63
CA PRO A 4 -11.48 -6.48 8.11
C PRO A 4 -12.38 -5.24 8.09
N ARG A 5 -12.32 -4.39 9.12
CA ARG A 5 -13.13 -3.15 9.17
C ARG A 5 -12.63 -2.13 8.13
N GLY A 6 -11.31 -2.03 7.92
CA GLY A 6 -10.74 -1.15 6.91
C GLY A 6 -11.12 -1.57 5.50
N ILE A 7 -11.06 -2.86 5.20
CA ILE A 7 -11.50 -3.42 3.90
C ILE A 7 -12.99 -3.22 3.73
N SER A 8 -13.80 -3.54 4.75
CA SER A 8 -15.25 -3.32 4.73
C SER A 8 -15.59 -1.85 4.48
N GLY A 9 -14.94 -0.92 5.18
CA GLY A 9 -15.13 0.51 4.99
C GLY A 9 -14.76 0.98 3.58
N LEU A 10 -13.68 0.47 3.00
CA LEU A 10 -13.31 0.76 1.60
C LEU A 10 -14.34 0.23 0.62
N ILE A 11 -14.80 -1.01 0.78
CA ILE A 11 -15.80 -1.62 -0.10
C ILE A 11 -17.12 -0.83 -0.03
N HIS A 12 -17.62 -0.52 1.17
CA HIS A 12 -18.90 0.20 1.33
C HIS A 12 -18.85 1.63 0.79
N ASN A 13 -17.76 2.34 1.00
CA ASN A 13 -17.61 3.70 0.49
C ASN A 13 -17.38 3.76 -1.04
N TYR A 14 -16.85 2.68 -1.61
CA TYR A 14 -16.47 2.59 -3.03
C TYR A 14 -17.11 1.39 -3.73
N VAL A 15 -18.31 0.96 -3.32
CA VAL A 15 -18.98 -0.23 -3.87
C VAL A 15 -19.09 -0.22 -5.39
N TRP A 16 -19.45 0.92 -5.98
CA TRP A 16 -19.54 1.05 -7.43
C TRP A 16 -18.17 0.99 -8.13
N GLY A 17 -17.13 1.53 -7.50
CA GLY A 17 -15.75 1.40 -7.98
C GLY A 17 -15.31 -0.06 -8.01
N TRP A 18 -15.52 -0.78 -6.93
CA TRP A 18 -15.20 -2.21 -6.84
C TRP A 18 -16.03 -3.06 -7.81
N ALA A 19 -17.33 -2.81 -7.91
CA ALA A 19 -18.20 -3.55 -8.83
C ALA A 19 -17.80 -3.34 -10.29
N THR A 20 -17.47 -2.10 -10.66
CA THR A 20 -17.01 -1.76 -12.02
C THR A 20 -15.64 -2.37 -12.30
N GLU A 21 -14.71 -2.30 -11.35
CA GLU A 21 -13.38 -2.91 -11.46
C GLU A 21 -13.48 -4.42 -11.72
N TRP A 22 -14.35 -5.13 -10.99
CA TRP A 22 -14.59 -6.56 -11.20
C TRP A 22 -15.05 -6.89 -12.62
N VAL A 23 -15.91 -6.08 -13.21
CA VAL A 23 -16.35 -6.29 -14.61
C VAL A 23 -15.16 -6.20 -15.57
N PHE A 24 -14.34 -5.15 -15.45
CA PHE A 24 -13.17 -4.98 -16.31
C PHE A 24 -12.08 -6.01 -16.03
N PHE A 25 -11.91 -6.44 -14.79
CA PHE A 25 -11.02 -7.53 -14.43
C PHE A 25 -11.42 -8.85 -15.10
N ILE A 26 -12.72 -9.18 -15.16
CA ILE A 26 -13.21 -10.36 -15.89
C ILE A 26 -12.96 -10.21 -17.39
N ILE A 27 -13.17 -9.03 -17.97
CA ILE A 27 -12.85 -8.75 -19.37
C ILE A 27 -11.35 -8.95 -19.63
N GLU A 28 -10.50 -8.46 -18.73
CA GLU A 28 -9.04 -8.62 -18.82
C GLU A 28 -8.63 -10.09 -18.78
N VAL A 29 -9.07 -10.84 -17.77
CA VAL A 29 -8.75 -12.28 -17.63
C VAL A 29 -9.28 -13.09 -18.80
N THR A 30 -10.52 -12.87 -19.22
CA THR A 30 -11.10 -13.55 -20.38
C THR A 30 -10.37 -13.15 -21.66
N GLY A 31 -10.08 -11.87 -21.81
CA GLY A 31 -9.38 -11.32 -22.97
C GLY A 31 -8.00 -11.91 -23.16
N ILE A 32 -7.20 -12.08 -22.11
CA ILE A 32 -5.87 -12.70 -22.24
C ILE A 32 -5.95 -14.18 -22.63
N PHE A 33 -6.93 -14.93 -22.10
CA PHE A 33 -7.13 -16.32 -22.51
C PHE A 33 -7.57 -16.43 -23.98
N ILE A 34 -8.52 -15.59 -24.41
CA ILE A 34 -8.95 -15.56 -25.82
C ILE A 34 -7.76 -15.17 -26.70
N TYR A 35 -6.99 -14.15 -26.34
CA TYR A 35 -5.80 -13.73 -27.09
C TYR A 35 -4.79 -14.87 -27.25
N TYR A 36 -4.49 -15.57 -26.16
CA TYR A 36 -3.55 -16.68 -26.15
C TYR A 36 -4.04 -17.87 -27.01
N TYR A 37 -5.29 -18.31 -26.81
CA TYR A 37 -5.81 -19.49 -27.50
C TYR A 37 -6.17 -19.27 -28.98
N THR A 38 -6.33 -18.03 -29.40
CA THR A 38 -6.60 -17.68 -30.81
C THR A 38 -5.33 -17.41 -31.62
N LEU A 39 -4.17 -17.39 -30.99
CA LEU A 39 -2.89 -17.16 -31.65
C LEU A 39 -2.66 -18.22 -32.72
N GLY A 40 -2.50 -17.78 -34.00
CA GLY A 40 -2.33 -18.65 -35.16
C GLY A 40 -3.60 -19.37 -35.65
N LYS A 41 -4.75 -19.20 -34.98
CA LYS A 41 -6.03 -19.81 -35.34
C LYS A 41 -7.00 -18.86 -36.06
N VAL A 42 -6.80 -17.55 -35.87
CA VAL A 42 -7.58 -16.50 -36.50
C VAL A 42 -6.68 -15.62 -37.35
N ASP A 43 -7.27 -14.84 -38.27
CA ASP A 43 -6.53 -13.89 -39.07
C ASP A 43 -5.88 -12.78 -38.21
N LYS A 44 -4.78 -12.18 -38.70
CA LYS A 44 -4.01 -11.16 -37.97
C LYS A 44 -4.84 -9.96 -37.55
N LYS A 45 -5.83 -9.55 -38.38
CA LYS A 45 -6.68 -8.40 -38.10
C LYS A 45 -7.62 -8.68 -36.90
N THR A 46 -8.22 -9.86 -36.88
CA THR A 46 -9.07 -10.31 -35.77
C THR A 46 -8.26 -10.50 -34.50
N HIS A 47 -7.08 -11.13 -34.60
CA HIS A 47 -6.19 -11.28 -33.43
C HIS A 47 -5.76 -9.95 -32.82
N LEU A 48 -5.44 -8.95 -33.68
CA LEU A 48 -5.10 -7.61 -33.22
C LEU A 48 -6.28 -6.92 -32.50
N LYS A 49 -7.52 -7.08 -33.00
CA LYS A 49 -8.72 -6.54 -32.33
C LYS A 49 -8.90 -7.15 -30.94
N ILE A 50 -8.72 -8.47 -30.79
CA ILE A 50 -8.76 -9.16 -29.49
C ILE A 50 -7.69 -8.58 -28.54
N GLY A 51 -6.47 -8.36 -29.05
CA GLY A 51 -5.39 -7.73 -28.28
C GLY A 51 -5.73 -6.30 -27.80
N TRP A 52 -6.40 -5.51 -28.64
CA TRP A 52 -6.84 -4.17 -28.25
C TRP A 52 -7.95 -4.20 -27.18
N ILE A 53 -8.91 -5.12 -27.31
CA ILE A 53 -9.97 -5.29 -26.29
C ILE A 53 -9.34 -5.64 -24.94
N PHE A 54 -8.40 -6.59 -24.93
CA PHE A 54 -7.64 -6.96 -23.74
C PHE A 54 -6.87 -5.75 -23.17
N ALA A 55 -6.12 -5.03 -24.00
CA ALA A 55 -5.32 -3.89 -23.56
C ALA A 55 -6.17 -2.74 -22.97
N ILE A 56 -7.30 -2.44 -23.60
CA ILE A 56 -8.25 -1.42 -23.12
C ILE A 56 -8.87 -1.87 -21.80
N GLY A 57 -9.31 -3.13 -21.68
CA GLY A 57 -9.86 -3.70 -20.46
C GLY A 57 -8.86 -3.58 -19.31
N SER A 58 -7.62 -4.03 -19.51
CA SER A 58 -6.54 -3.97 -18.54
C SER A 58 -6.21 -2.53 -18.10
N TRP A 59 -6.15 -1.59 -19.04
CA TRP A 59 -5.91 -0.19 -18.69
C TRP A 59 -7.08 0.43 -17.95
N THR A 60 -8.33 0.07 -18.27
CA THR A 60 -9.53 0.53 -17.56
C THR A 60 -9.55 0.01 -16.12
N THR A 61 -9.17 -1.26 -15.90
CA THR A 61 -8.96 -1.83 -14.55
C THR A 61 -7.97 -0.96 -13.76
N MET A 62 -6.84 -0.59 -14.37
CA MET A 62 -5.85 0.29 -13.72
C MET A 62 -6.40 1.69 -13.40
N ILE A 63 -7.21 2.29 -14.28
CA ILE A 63 -7.87 3.59 -14.03
C ILE A 63 -8.72 3.52 -12.75
N ILE A 64 -9.50 2.46 -12.60
CA ILE A 64 -10.41 2.29 -11.48
C ILE A 64 -9.64 2.00 -10.18
N ILE A 65 -8.72 1.04 -10.22
CA ILE A 65 -7.96 0.66 -9.01
C ILE A 65 -7.07 1.80 -8.50
N VAL A 66 -6.51 2.62 -9.41
CA VAL A 66 -5.73 3.80 -9.00
C VAL A 66 -6.61 4.82 -8.28
N GLY A 67 -7.89 4.99 -8.65
CA GLY A 67 -8.81 5.85 -7.92
C GLY A 67 -9.01 5.40 -6.47
N ILE A 68 -9.19 4.10 -6.26
CA ILE A 68 -9.31 3.51 -4.91
C ILE A 68 -7.99 3.66 -4.12
N LEU A 69 -6.84 3.41 -4.75
CA LEU A 69 -5.54 3.55 -4.11
C LEU A 69 -5.18 5.01 -3.78
N ALA A 70 -5.57 5.94 -4.65
CA ALA A 70 -5.37 7.37 -4.43
C ALA A 70 -6.22 7.86 -3.26
N PHE A 71 -7.48 7.40 -3.14
CA PHE A 71 -8.35 7.69 -2.01
C PHE A 71 -7.78 7.22 -0.66
N MET A 72 -7.15 6.05 -0.62
CA MET A 72 -6.49 5.56 0.59
C MET A 72 -5.32 6.42 1.06
N LEU A 73 -4.79 7.29 0.20
CA LEU A 73 -3.69 8.19 0.52
C LEU A 73 -4.17 9.64 0.69
N SER A 74 -5.20 10.03 -0.04
CA SER A 74 -5.77 11.36 -0.04
C SER A 74 -7.27 11.28 -0.32
N PRO A 75 -8.15 11.40 0.69
CA PRO A 75 -9.59 11.30 0.47
C PRO A 75 -10.17 12.51 -0.29
N GLY A 76 -9.37 13.56 -0.56
CA GLY A 76 -9.84 14.76 -1.23
C GLY A 76 -10.96 15.45 -0.45
N LYS A 77 -11.94 15.99 -1.16
CA LYS A 77 -13.12 16.62 -0.56
C LYS A 77 -14.19 15.62 -0.08
N TRP A 78 -13.96 14.32 -0.23
CA TRP A 78 -14.91 13.29 0.19
C TRP A 78 -15.26 13.38 1.69
N THR A 79 -14.31 13.74 2.53
CA THR A 79 -14.54 13.91 3.97
C THR A 79 -15.60 14.99 4.28
N GLU A 80 -15.76 15.95 3.39
CA GLU A 80 -16.75 17.03 3.52
C GLU A 80 -18.05 16.69 2.80
N THR A 81 -17.95 16.25 1.53
CA THR A 81 -19.08 16.08 0.62
C THR A 81 -19.71 14.69 0.68
N GLY A 82 -18.95 13.66 1.06
CA GLY A 82 -19.34 12.27 0.94
C GLY A 82 -19.50 11.77 -0.51
N ASN A 83 -19.20 12.60 -1.51
CA ASN A 83 -19.38 12.28 -2.91
C ASN A 83 -18.27 11.34 -3.39
N PHE A 84 -18.64 10.27 -4.09
CA PHE A 84 -17.72 9.29 -4.65
C PHE A 84 -16.63 9.93 -5.53
N PHE A 85 -17.01 10.83 -6.45
CA PHE A 85 -16.07 11.41 -7.40
C PHE A 85 -15.08 12.38 -6.76
N ASP A 86 -15.45 13.05 -5.67
CA ASP A 86 -14.55 13.95 -4.94
C ASP A 86 -13.40 13.21 -4.25
N GLY A 87 -13.66 11.97 -3.84
CA GLY A 87 -12.63 11.08 -3.32
C GLY A 87 -11.86 10.34 -4.41
N PHE A 88 -12.55 9.91 -5.46
CA PHE A 88 -11.96 9.14 -6.55
C PHE A 88 -10.96 9.98 -7.36
N PHE A 89 -11.37 11.18 -7.80
CA PHE A 89 -10.53 12.13 -8.55
C PHE A 89 -9.81 13.14 -7.65
N ASN A 90 -9.27 12.64 -6.52
CA ASN A 90 -8.52 13.48 -5.60
C ASN A 90 -7.21 14.01 -6.22
N GLN A 91 -6.52 14.87 -5.48
CA GLN A 91 -5.33 15.58 -5.97
C GLN A 91 -4.18 14.66 -6.43
N THR A 92 -4.10 13.42 -5.93
CA THR A 92 -3.02 12.48 -6.27
C THR A 92 -3.39 11.54 -7.43
N TYR A 93 -4.64 11.52 -7.87
CA TYR A 93 -5.15 10.56 -8.84
C TYR A 93 -4.43 10.61 -10.18
N TRP A 94 -4.43 11.79 -10.84
CA TRP A 94 -3.89 11.91 -12.20
C TRP A 94 -2.38 11.69 -12.25
N SER A 95 -1.66 12.26 -11.30
CA SER A 95 -0.21 12.07 -11.21
C SER A 95 0.15 10.61 -10.99
N GLN A 96 -0.59 9.92 -10.13
CA GLN A 96 -0.38 8.49 -9.85
C GLN A 96 -0.75 7.61 -11.04
N LEU A 97 -1.89 7.88 -11.71
CA LEU A 97 -2.33 7.10 -12.87
C LEU A 97 -1.33 7.21 -14.03
N LEU A 98 -0.92 8.41 -14.39
CA LEU A 98 0.00 8.62 -15.51
C LEU A 98 1.39 8.07 -15.20
N MET A 99 1.88 8.23 -13.97
CA MET A 99 3.14 7.63 -13.53
C MET A 99 3.10 6.09 -13.65
N ARG A 100 2.04 5.45 -13.15
CA ARG A 100 1.89 3.99 -13.24
C ARG A 100 1.77 3.53 -14.69
N THR A 101 1.01 4.26 -15.53
CA THR A 101 0.88 3.96 -16.96
C THR A 101 2.23 3.98 -17.68
N THR A 102 3.08 4.94 -17.39
CA THR A 102 4.40 5.02 -18.02
C THR A 102 5.37 3.96 -17.50
N LEU A 103 5.38 3.70 -16.19
CA LEU A 103 6.24 2.68 -15.60
C LEU A 103 5.87 1.25 -16.06
N MET A 104 4.59 0.98 -16.40
CA MET A 104 4.20 -0.33 -16.93
C MET A 104 4.92 -0.67 -18.25
N PHE A 105 5.29 0.33 -19.08
CA PHE A 105 6.10 0.08 -20.28
C PHE A 105 7.49 -0.46 -19.94
N GLY A 106 8.10 0.00 -18.83
CA GLY A 106 9.36 -0.54 -18.34
C GLY A 106 9.23 -2.00 -17.90
N ILE A 107 8.16 -2.33 -17.17
CA ILE A 107 7.87 -3.70 -16.74
C ILE A 107 7.65 -4.60 -17.95
N ALA A 108 6.74 -4.21 -18.86
CA ALA A 108 6.41 -4.98 -20.07
C ALA A 108 7.64 -5.19 -20.97
N ALA A 109 8.48 -4.15 -21.13
CA ALA A 109 9.72 -4.25 -21.89
C ALA A 109 10.70 -5.26 -21.28
N THR A 110 10.83 -5.31 -19.95
CA THR A 110 11.69 -6.29 -19.29
C THR A 110 11.26 -7.72 -19.57
N TYR A 111 9.95 -7.99 -19.49
CA TYR A 111 9.40 -9.30 -19.85
C TYR A 111 9.53 -9.63 -21.34
N ALA A 112 9.29 -8.64 -22.22
CA ALA A 112 9.45 -8.83 -23.66
C ALA A 112 10.88 -9.21 -24.04
N ILE A 113 11.89 -8.56 -23.43
CA ILE A 113 13.29 -8.91 -23.64
C ILE A 113 13.58 -10.32 -23.10
N ALA A 114 13.04 -10.67 -21.92
CA ALA A 114 13.24 -12.01 -21.34
C ALA A 114 12.68 -13.12 -22.27
N VAL A 115 11.49 -12.91 -22.83
CA VAL A 115 10.90 -13.82 -23.82
C VAL A 115 11.73 -13.86 -25.12
N ALA A 116 12.21 -12.70 -25.58
CA ALA A 116 13.02 -12.60 -26.79
C ALA A 116 14.32 -13.43 -26.70
N THR A 117 14.88 -13.62 -25.50
CA THR A 117 16.09 -14.47 -25.32
C THR A 117 15.87 -15.93 -25.72
N ARG A 118 14.62 -16.40 -25.83
CA ARG A 118 14.26 -17.76 -26.23
C ARG A 118 14.04 -17.91 -27.73
N LEU A 119 14.04 -16.83 -28.49
CA LEU A 119 13.86 -16.86 -29.95
C LEU A 119 15.15 -17.35 -30.62
N ARG A 120 14.96 -18.21 -31.64
CA ARG A 120 16.07 -18.76 -32.43
C ARG A 120 16.52 -17.81 -33.56
N ASP A 121 15.59 -16.98 -34.06
CA ASP A 121 15.87 -16.03 -35.15
C ASP A 121 16.50 -14.76 -34.53
N ASP A 122 17.80 -14.55 -34.82
CA ASP A 122 18.54 -13.41 -34.32
C ASP A 122 18.00 -12.06 -34.82
N LYS A 123 17.46 -11.98 -36.04
CA LYS A 123 16.89 -10.72 -36.56
C LYS A 123 15.63 -10.34 -35.77
N VAL A 124 14.76 -11.31 -35.54
CA VAL A 124 13.53 -11.10 -34.75
C VAL A 124 13.89 -10.78 -33.30
N ARG A 125 14.84 -11.49 -32.71
CA ARG A 125 15.33 -11.24 -31.36
C ARG A 125 15.91 -9.83 -31.21
N GLU A 126 16.75 -9.41 -32.14
CA GLU A 126 17.33 -8.07 -32.17
C GLU A 126 16.26 -6.99 -32.27
N PHE A 127 15.32 -7.15 -33.20
CA PHE A 127 14.22 -6.20 -33.40
C PHE A 127 13.38 -6.03 -32.13
N ILE A 128 12.93 -7.13 -31.52
CA ILE A 128 12.10 -7.11 -30.30
C ILE A 128 12.88 -6.49 -29.14
N THR A 129 14.16 -6.89 -28.94
CA THR A 129 14.98 -6.38 -27.85
C THR A 129 15.22 -4.86 -27.98
N ARG A 130 15.55 -4.37 -29.18
CA ARG A 130 15.72 -2.93 -29.43
C ARG A 130 14.42 -2.15 -29.27
N ALA A 131 13.32 -2.64 -29.83
CA ALA A 131 12.02 -1.99 -29.71
C ALA A 131 11.57 -1.92 -28.23
N ALA A 132 11.60 -3.06 -27.53
CA ALA A 132 11.24 -3.13 -26.11
C ALA A 132 12.13 -2.23 -25.24
N SER A 133 13.46 -2.23 -25.45
CA SER A 133 14.38 -1.40 -24.68
C SER A 133 14.11 0.10 -24.86
N ARG A 134 13.76 0.55 -26.07
CA ARG A 134 13.40 1.96 -26.35
C ARG A 134 12.12 2.36 -25.64
N TRP A 135 11.07 1.52 -25.72
CA TRP A 135 9.82 1.77 -25.02
C TRP A 135 9.99 1.72 -23.51
N GLY A 136 10.78 0.76 -23.00
CA GLY A 136 11.09 0.64 -21.58
C GLY A 136 11.84 1.86 -21.05
N LEU A 137 12.86 2.33 -21.78
CA LEU A 137 13.64 3.51 -21.41
C LEU A 137 12.78 4.78 -21.44
N ALA A 138 11.99 4.97 -22.50
CA ALA A 138 11.07 6.11 -22.62
C ALA A 138 10.06 6.11 -21.46
N GLY A 139 9.48 4.94 -21.14
CA GLY A 139 8.56 4.77 -20.02
C GLY A 139 9.17 5.09 -18.67
N LEU A 140 10.42 4.66 -18.41
CA LEU A 140 11.13 4.97 -17.17
C LEU A 140 11.46 6.48 -17.06
N ILE A 141 11.97 7.11 -18.14
CA ILE A 141 12.30 8.54 -18.11
C ILE A 141 11.04 9.38 -17.86
N LEU A 142 9.97 9.12 -18.61
CA LEU A 142 8.71 9.82 -18.42
C LEU A 142 8.09 9.52 -17.04
N GLY A 143 8.19 8.26 -16.60
CA GLY A 143 7.76 7.84 -15.26
C GLY A 143 8.50 8.59 -14.15
N CYS A 144 9.78 8.87 -14.33
CA CYS A 144 10.57 9.69 -13.39
C CYS A 144 10.04 11.13 -13.31
N VAL A 145 9.76 11.76 -14.45
CA VAL A 145 9.18 13.12 -14.48
C VAL A 145 7.83 13.16 -13.78
N LEU A 146 6.97 12.17 -14.06
CA LEU A 146 5.64 12.04 -13.45
C LEU A 146 5.72 11.68 -11.96
N PHE A 147 6.76 10.97 -11.52
CA PHE A 147 7.03 10.71 -10.12
C PHE A 147 7.29 12.01 -9.33
N PHE A 148 8.05 12.95 -9.87
CA PHE A 148 8.23 14.26 -9.24
C PHE A 148 6.92 15.05 -9.16
N TRP A 149 6.06 14.96 -10.17
CA TRP A 149 4.73 15.53 -10.10
C TRP A 149 3.91 14.86 -9.01
N TYR A 150 3.92 13.53 -8.93
CA TYR A 150 3.23 12.77 -7.88
C TYR A 150 3.70 13.20 -6.47
N LEU A 151 5.01 13.34 -6.24
CA LEU A 151 5.54 13.82 -4.95
C LEU A 151 5.00 15.21 -4.56
N LYS A 152 4.81 16.11 -5.53
CA LYS A 152 4.24 17.44 -5.29
C LYS A 152 2.75 17.39 -4.92
N THR A 153 2.01 16.40 -5.41
CA THR A 153 0.57 16.24 -5.14
C THR A 153 0.28 15.46 -3.85
N LEU A 154 1.30 14.90 -3.20
CA LEU A 154 1.12 14.21 -1.92
C LEU A 154 0.65 15.16 -0.82
N PRO A 155 -0.25 14.71 0.07
CA PRO A 155 -0.57 15.43 1.30
C PRO A 155 0.68 15.74 2.13
N GLU A 156 0.65 16.83 2.88
CA GLU A 156 1.78 17.27 3.69
C GLU A 156 2.23 16.21 4.70
N ALA A 157 1.30 15.57 5.41
CA ALA A 157 1.57 14.48 6.33
C ALA A 157 2.30 13.31 5.64
N ALA A 158 1.90 12.95 4.42
CA ALA A 158 2.58 11.88 3.66
C ALA A 158 4.01 12.28 3.26
N ARG A 159 4.24 13.56 2.91
CA ARG A 159 5.58 14.07 2.62
C ARG A 159 6.48 14.08 3.86
N GLY A 160 5.93 14.48 5.02
CA GLY A 160 6.63 14.40 6.30
C GLY A 160 7.04 12.96 6.62
N ASN A 161 6.14 12.00 6.45
CA ASN A 161 6.44 10.58 6.66
C ASN A 161 7.54 10.04 5.73
N ILE A 162 7.68 10.55 4.49
CA ILE A 162 8.80 10.19 3.61
C ILE A 162 10.14 10.61 4.23
N ALA A 163 10.22 11.80 4.81
CA ALA A 163 11.44 12.32 5.39
C ALA A 163 11.82 11.56 6.67
N GLU A 164 10.90 11.42 7.59
CA GLU A 164 11.16 11.01 8.98
C GLU A 164 10.98 9.51 9.23
N PHE A 165 9.99 8.89 8.58
CA PHE A 165 9.57 7.53 8.93
C PHE A 165 10.03 6.45 7.94
N VAL A 166 10.17 6.78 6.65
CA VAL A 166 10.57 5.79 5.65
C VAL A 166 12.06 5.46 5.77
N PRO A 167 12.44 4.19 6.02
CA PRO A 167 13.84 3.77 6.13
C PRO A 167 14.64 4.13 4.88
N GLN A 168 15.86 4.64 5.08
CA GLN A 168 16.76 5.00 3.98
C GLN A 168 17.02 3.83 3.02
N GLY A 169 17.10 2.59 3.53
CA GLY A 169 17.28 1.39 2.70
C GLY A 169 16.18 1.19 1.66
N LEU A 170 14.91 1.52 1.96
CA LEU A 170 13.82 1.44 0.99
C LEU A 170 13.94 2.50 -0.11
N LYS A 171 14.29 3.74 0.28
CA LYS A 171 14.54 4.83 -0.67
C LYS A 171 15.69 4.49 -1.61
N THR A 172 16.80 4.01 -1.05
CA THR A 172 17.97 3.57 -1.81
C THR A 172 17.63 2.36 -2.71
N GLY A 173 16.89 1.37 -2.20
CA GLY A 173 16.46 0.20 -2.98
C GLY A 173 15.62 0.58 -4.19
N MET A 174 14.70 1.52 -4.03
CA MET A 174 13.91 2.07 -5.14
C MET A 174 14.81 2.75 -6.19
N LEU A 175 15.70 3.65 -5.76
CA LEU A 175 16.59 4.39 -6.67
C LEU A 175 17.59 3.48 -7.40
N VAL A 176 18.18 2.52 -6.69
CA VAL A 176 19.10 1.53 -7.27
C VAL A 176 18.39 0.67 -8.29
N SER A 177 17.19 0.18 -7.98
CA SER A 177 16.39 -0.62 -8.94
C SER A 177 16.08 0.17 -10.19
N PHE A 178 15.70 1.45 -10.06
CA PHE A 178 15.45 2.33 -11.18
C PHE A 178 16.72 2.53 -12.04
N GLY A 179 17.85 2.87 -11.42
CA GLY A 179 19.14 3.06 -12.11
C GLY A 179 19.61 1.80 -12.85
N LEU A 180 19.48 0.62 -12.22
CA LEU A 180 19.83 -0.65 -12.84
C LEU A 180 18.95 -0.96 -14.06
N LEU A 181 17.65 -0.66 -14.02
CA LEU A 181 16.75 -0.84 -15.15
C LEU A 181 17.08 0.13 -16.31
N VAL A 182 17.42 1.38 -16.00
CA VAL A 182 17.88 2.33 -17.02
C VAL A 182 19.14 1.80 -17.73
N LEU A 183 20.15 1.38 -16.97
CA LEU A 183 21.38 0.79 -17.52
C LEU A 183 21.09 -0.49 -18.32
N TYR A 184 20.17 -1.33 -17.82
CA TYR A 184 19.73 -2.54 -18.52
C TYR A 184 19.15 -2.22 -19.90
N PHE A 185 18.23 -1.25 -20.02
CA PHE A 185 17.63 -0.88 -21.29
C PHE A 185 18.63 -0.19 -22.24
N ILE A 186 19.53 0.65 -21.71
CA ILE A 186 20.61 1.26 -22.53
C ILE A 186 21.47 0.13 -23.12
N TYR A 187 21.92 -0.80 -22.29
CA TYR A 187 22.76 -1.90 -22.76
C TYR A 187 22.01 -2.80 -23.75
N ALA A 188 20.74 -3.12 -23.50
CA ALA A 188 19.89 -3.90 -24.40
C ALA A 188 19.70 -3.25 -25.77
N ASN A 189 19.60 -1.92 -25.81
CA ASN A 189 19.50 -1.18 -27.06
C ASN A 189 20.82 -1.18 -27.87
N ILE A 190 21.97 -1.09 -27.20
CA ILE A 190 23.29 -1.05 -27.83
C ILE A 190 23.72 -2.44 -28.30
N LYS A 191 23.55 -3.46 -27.45
CA LYS A 191 24.00 -4.83 -27.71
C LYS A 191 22.85 -5.86 -27.56
N PRO A 192 21.82 -5.82 -28.43
CA PRO A 192 20.59 -6.60 -28.28
C PRO A 192 20.81 -8.12 -28.28
N LEU A 193 21.77 -8.61 -29.05
CA LEU A 193 22.06 -10.04 -29.15
C LEU A 193 22.93 -10.60 -28.01
N SER A 194 23.57 -9.73 -27.23
CA SER A 194 24.35 -10.14 -26.05
C SER A 194 23.50 -10.57 -24.86
N PHE A 195 22.19 -10.26 -24.89
CA PHE A 195 21.28 -10.64 -23.83
C PHE A 195 20.98 -12.13 -23.85
N ARG A 196 21.33 -12.79 -22.73
CA ARG A 196 20.98 -14.18 -22.44
C ARG A 196 19.92 -14.24 -21.32
N LEU A 197 19.40 -15.43 -21.08
CA LEU A 197 18.32 -15.65 -20.10
C LEU A 197 18.68 -15.16 -18.67
N VAL A 198 19.90 -15.41 -18.21
CA VAL A 198 20.32 -15.06 -16.83
C VAL A 198 20.23 -13.55 -16.56
N PRO A 199 20.85 -12.66 -17.37
CA PRO A 199 20.64 -11.20 -17.21
C PRO A 199 19.18 -10.77 -17.28
N ALA A 200 18.35 -11.41 -18.11
CA ALA A 200 16.94 -11.11 -18.20
C ALA A 200 16.16 -11.49 -16.93
N ILE A 201 16.44 -12.65 -16.33
CA ILE A 201 15.86 -13.05 -15.05
C ILE A 201 16.30 -12.10 -13.92
N LEU A 202 17.57 -11.70 -13.89
CA LEU A 202 18.06 -10.72 -12.92
C LEU A 202 17.35 -9.37 -13.07
N ALA A 203 17.09 -8.91 -14.30
CA ALA A 203 16.31 -7.69 -14.52
C ALA A 203 14.88 -7.81 -14.00
N ILE A 204 14.22 -8.95 -14.16
CA ILE A 204 12.90 -9.21 -13.57
C ILE A 204 12.98 -9.15 -12.03
N ALA A 205 14.01 -9.72 -11.42
CA ALA A 205 14.22 -9.62 -9.97
C ALA A 205 14.41 -8.16 -9.52
N VAL A 206 15.13 -7.36 -10.29
CA VAL A 206 15.28 -5.90 -10.05
C VAL A 206 13.94 -5.17 -10.15
N VAL A 207 13.09 -5.50 -11.15
CA VAL A 207 11.72 -4.96 -11.25
C VAL A 207 10.93 -5.26 -9.98
N PHE A 208 10.92 -6.51 -9.51
CA PHE A 208 10.22 -6.88 -8.28
C PHE A 208 10.77 -6.17 -7.05
N SER A 209 12.09 -6.01 -6.94
CA SER A 209 12.71 -5.24 -5.85
C SER A 209 12.27 -3.78 -5.86
N GLY A 210 12.20 -3.15 -7.04
CA GLY A 210 11.71 -1.78 -7.20
C GLY A 210 10.24 -1.65 -6.81
N ILE A 211 9.37 -2.54 -7.30
CA ILE A 211 7.95 -2.57 -6.97
C ILE A 211 7.76 -2.76 -5.46
N TRP A 212 8.46 -3.74 -4.86
CA TRP A 212 8.38 -4.01 -3.42
C TRP A 212 8.79 -2.78 -2.59
N SER A 213 9.91 -2.13 -2.93
CA SER A 213 10.37 -0.94 -2.23
C SER A 213 9.35 0.20 -2.33
N THR A 214 8.80 0.44 -3.53
CA THR A 214 7.82 1.51 -3.78
C THR A 214 6.51 1.26 -3.05
N GLU A 215 5.98 0.04 -3.09
CA GLU A 215 4.73 -0.31 -2.39
C GLU A 215 4.90 -0.28 -0.87
N ARG A 216 6.06 -0.65 -0.35
CA ARG A 216 6.37 -0.49 1.09
C ARG A 216 6.40 0.98 1.50
N ILE A 217 7.02 1.85 0.68
CA ILE A 217 7.02 3.30 0.93
C ILE A 217 5.58 3.81 0.92
N ARG A 218 4.77 3.47 -0.10
CA ARG A 218 3.38 3.89 -0.22
C ARG A 218 2.55 3.47 1.01
N GLU A 219 2.76 2.26 1.51
CA GLU A 219 2.07 1.76 2.71
C GLU A 219 2.48 2.54 3.97
N MET A 220 3.74 2.95 4.07
CA MET A 220 4.24 3.66 5.23
C MET A 220 3.79 5.12 5.27
N ILE A 221 3.74 5.80 4.12
CA ILE A 221 3.44 7.23 4.08
C ILE A 221 1.98 7.58 4.35
N ARG A 222 1.06 6.61 4.27
CA ARG A 222 -0.36 6.82 4.62
C ARG A 222 -0.64 6.69 6.13
N LYS A 223 0.33 6.19 6.91
CA LYS A 223 0.16 6.09 8.38
C LYS A 223 -0.06 7.48 8.99
N PRO A 224 -0.82 7.57 10.08
CA PRO A 224 -1.40 6.50 10.92
C PRO A 224 -2.75 5.95 10.44
N TYR A 225 -3.18 6.27 9.23
CA TYR A 225 -4.51 5.97 8.73
C TYR A 225 -4.55 4.77 7.77
N ILE A 226 -5.73 4.17 7.63
CA ILE A 226 -6.15 3.38 6.47
C ILE A 226 -6.72 4.32 5.41
N ILE A 227 -7.61 5.22 5.85
CA ILE A 227 -8.18 6.32 5.05
C ILE A 227 -7.94 7.58 5.86
N PRO A 228 -7.10 8.52 5.36
CA PRO A 228 -6.78 9.75 6.08
C PRO A 228 -8.03 10.54 6.46
N GLN A 229 -7.99 11.17 7.64
CA GLN A 229 -9.10 11.94 8.19
C GLN A 229 -10.43 11.16 8.34
N TYR A 230 -10.36 9.82 8.37
CA TYR A 230 -11.52 8.97 8.60
C TYR A 230 -11.18 7.85 9.57
N MET A 231 -10.40 6.85 9.15
CA MET A 231 -10.15 5.63 9.93
C MET A 231 -8.66 5.43 10.18
N TYR A 232 -8.29 5.25 11.44
CA TYR A 232 -6.93 4.89 11.83
C TYR A 232 -6.54 3.46 11.42
N SER A 233 -5.25 3.18 11.43
CA SER A 233 -4.72 1.85 11.07
C SER A 233 -5.10 0.74 12.08
N ASN A 234 -5.48 1.08 13.30
CA ASN A 234 -6.09 0.18 14.27
C ASN A 234 -7.60 -0.04 14.06
N GLN A 235 -8.16 0.48 12.96
CA GLN A 235 -9.56 0.33 12.53
C GLN A 235 -10.58 1.12 13.38
N ILE A 236 -10.13 2.05 14.18
CA ILE A 236 -10.99 2.97 14.92
C ILE A 236 -11.32 4.16 14.01
N ILE A 237 -12.59 4.56 13.93
CA ILE A 237 -13.01 5.76 13.21
C ILE A 237 -12.61 6.97 14.06
N GLY A 238 -11.62 7.73 13.56
CA GLY A 238 -11.02 8.82 14.31
C GLY A 238 -11.68 10.18 14.09
N HIS A 239 -12.45 10.33 13.01
CA HIS A 239 -13.03 11.63 12.62
C HIS A 239 -14.47 11.48 12.14
N ASP A 240 -15.28 12.50 12.38
CA ASP A 240 -16.65 12.57 11.89
C ASP A 240 -16.68 12.75 10.35
N ILE A 241 -17.65 12.08 9.72
CA ILE A 241 -17.99 12.34 8.31
C ILE A 241 -19.50 12.66 8.26
N PRO A 242 -19.88 13.91 8.52
CA PRO A 242 -21.30 14.30 8.67
C PRO A 242 -22.14 13.97 7.43
N SER A 243 -21.57 14.12 6.23
CA SER A 243 -22.21 13.79 4.96
C SER A 243 -22.56 12.30 4.79
N LYS A 244 -21.97 11.44 5.60
CA LYS A 244 -22.22 9.99 5.63
C LYS A 244 -22.92 9.54 6.92
N ALA A 245 -23.32 10.46 7.79
CA ALA A 245 -23.86 10.19 9.12
C ALA A 245 -22.93 9.27 9.95
N VAL A 246 -21.62 9.42 9.79
CA VAL A 246 -20.61 8.67 10.55
C VAL A 246 -20.03 9.57 11.62
N ASN A 247 -20.08 9.12 12.86
CA ASN A 247 -19.47 9.78 14.01
C ASN A 247 -18.15 9.10 14.37
N ALA A 248 -17.20 9.88 14.87
CA ALA A 248 -15.96 9.38 15.44
C ALA A 248 -16.26 8.45 16.62
N GLU A 249 -15.57 7.33 16.67
CA GLU A 249 -15.69 6.36 17.77
C GLU A 249 -14.85 6.76 19.00
N THR A 250 -13.86 7.64 18.80
CA THR A 250 -12.87 8.04 19.78
C THR A 250 -13.52 8.60 21.05
N THR A 251 -14.52 9.48 20.95
CA THR A 251 -15.23 10.05 22.10
C THR A 251 -15.89 8.94 22.94
N ARG A 252 -16.66 8.08 22.29
CA ARG A 252 -17.33 6.97 22.97
C ARG A 252 -16.35 5.99 23.60
N ILE A 253 -15.26 5.67 22.90
CA ILE A 253 -14.24 4.75 23.42
C ILE A 253 -13.53 5.35 24.63
N ASN A 254 -13.25 6.65 24.62
CA ASN A 254 -12.64 7.32 25.77
C ASN A 254 -13.56 7.34 27.01
N GLU A 255 -14.87 7.37 26.80
CA GLU A 255 -15.85 7.36 27.89
C GLU A 255 -16.06 5.96 28.48
N ILE A 256 -16.29 4.96 27.64
CA ILE A 256 -16.71 3.64 28.12
C ILE A 256 -15.67 2.52 27.99
N GLY A 257 -14.61 2.75 27.26
CA GLY A 257 -13.48 1.85 27.07
C GLY A 257 -13.52 1.02 25.79
N VAL A 258 -12.35 0.76 25.21
CA VAL A 258 -12.19 -0.09 24.03
C VAL A 258 -12.54 -1.56 24.30
N LEU A 259 -12.29 -2.03 25.52
CA LEU A 259 -12.64 -3.39 25.94
C LEU A 259 -14.17 -3.61 25.99
N LYS A 260 -14.93 -2.61 26.43
CA LYS A 260 -16.41 -2.68 26.46
C LYS A 260 -17.01 -2.56 25.06
N VAL A 261 -16.46 -1.70 24.22
CA VAL A 261 -16.96 -1.49 22.84
C VAL A 261 -16.68 -2.71 21.97
N SER A 262 -15.56 -3.39 22.17
CA SER A 262 -15.18 -4.53 21.33
C SER A 262 -16.07 -5.75 21.60
N PRO A 263 -16.77 -6.28 20.57
CA PRO A 263 -17.65 -7.44 20.73
C PRO A 263 -16.90 -8.76 20.99
N PHE A 264 -15.59 -8.81 20.67
CA PHE A 264 -14.79 -10.02 20.76
C PHE A 264 -14.04 -10.16 22.09
N VAL A 265 -14.15 -9.18 22.99
CA VAL A 265 -13.52 -9.22 24.31
C VAL A 265 -14.36 -10.08 25.25
N PRO A 266 -13.76 -11.08 25.92
CA PRO A 266 -14.44 -11.88 26.94
C PRO A 266 -15.07 -11.02 28.04
N HIS A 267 -16.25 -11.40 28.53
CA HIS A 267 -17.00 -10.58 29.51
C HIS A 267 -16.20 -10.27 30.77
N ALA A 268 -15.38 -11.21 31.23
CA ALA A 268 -14.50 -11.05 32.39
C ALA A 268 -13.41 -9.99 32.22
N LEU A 269 -13.05 -9.60 30.97
CA LEU A 269 -12.01 -8.63 30.64
C LEU A 269 -12.58 -7.29 30.18
N LYS A 270 -13.91 -7.14 30.15
CA LYS A 270 -14.55 -5.86 29.77
C LYS A 270 -14.37 -4.75 30.80
N GLU A 271 -14.05 -5.10 32.04
CA GLU A 271 -13.73 -4.16 33.09
C GLU A 271 -12.37 -4.45 33.67
N VAL A 272 -11.53 -3.41 33.72
CA VAL A 272 -10.19 -3.50 34.27
C VAL A 272 -10.23 -3.48 35.79
N ASN A 273 -9.60 -4.47 36.42
CA ASN A 273 -9.44 -4.56 37.87
C ASN A 273 -7.98 -4.96 38.23
N LYS A 274 -7.67 -5.08 39.48
CA LYS A 274 -6.31 -5.41 39.95
C LYS A 274 -5.87 -6.82 39.53
N GLU A 275 -6.80 -7.76 39.44
CA GLU A 275 -6.49 -9.18 39.16
C GLU A 275 -6.25 -9.42 37.68
N ASN A 276 -6.98 -8.71 36.80
CA ASN A 276 -6.91 -8.88 35.35
C ASN A 276 -6.06 -7.81 34.63
N LEU A 277 -5.39 -6.92 35.35
CA LEU A 277 -4.72 -5.73 34.82
C LEU A 277 -3.76 -6.05 33.67
N LEU A 278 -2.94 -7.09 33.82
CA LEU A 278 -1.95 -7.48 32.80
C LEU A 278 -2.64 -8.10 31.56
N GLU A 279 -3.64 -8.94 31.77
CA GLU A 279 -4.36 -9.58 30.67
C GLU A 279 -5.23 -8.59 29.92
N ALA A 280 -5.93 -7.70 30.61
CA ALA A 280 -6.65 -6.59 30.01
C ALA A 280 -5.72 -5.69 29.18
N GLY A 281 -4.55 -5.35 29.69
CA GLY A 281 -3.53 -4.57 28.97
C GLY A 281 -3.05 -5.27 27.70
N LYS A 282 -2.87 -6.59 27.73
CA LYS A 282 -2.54 -7.38 26.54
C LYS A 282 -3.66 -7.34 25.49
N ILE A 283 -4.93 -7.40 25.92
CA ILE A 283 -6.07 -7.29 25.00
C ILE A 283 -6.17 -5.89 24.41
N VAL A 284 -5.95 -4.83 25.20
CA VAL A 284 -5.87 -3.46 24.67
C VAL A 284 -4.76 -3.36 23.62
N ALA A 285 -3.56 -3.91 23.88
CA ALA A 285 -2.47 -3.96 22.91
C ALA A 285 -2.84 -4.73 21.64
N LEU A 286 -3.61 -5.82 21.76
CA LEU A 286 -4.12 -6.56 20.61
C LEU A 286 -5.07 -5.71 19.77
N ILE A 287 -5.95 -4.94 20.37
CA ILE A 287 -6.92 -4.10 19.65
C ILE A 287 -6.23 -2.89 19.01
N GLU A 288 -5.44 -2.15 19.77
CA GLU A 288 -4.91 -0.86 19.31
C GLU A 288 -3.58 -0.94 18.58
N CYS A 289 -2.71 -1.88 18.94
CA CYS A 289 -1.34 -1.90 18.45
C CYS A 289 -1.07 -2.99 17.42
N SER A 290 -1.81 -4.12 17.45
CA SER A 290 -1.48 -5.31 16.65
C SER A 290 -1.65 -5.11 15.15
N SER A 291 -2.35 -4.08 14.69
CA SER A 291 -2.44 -3.73 13.27
C SER A 291 -1.08 -3.34 12.65
N CYS A 292 -0.14 -2.86 13.48
CA CYS A 292 1.19 -2.40 13.06
C CYS A 292 2.34 -3.12 13.76
N HIS A 293 2.10 -3.71 14.92
CA HIS A 293 3.11 -4.36 15.77
C HIS A 293 2.76 -5.82 16.02
N THR A 294 3.74 -6.72 15.99
CA THR A 294 3.56 -8.06 16.55
C THR A 294 3.79 -8.03 18.05
N LEU A 295 2.94 -8.73 18.81
CA LEU A 295 3.09 -8.84 20.26
C LEU A 295 4.11 -9.89 20.68
N ASN A 296 4.66 -10.64 19.73
CA ASN A 296 5.68 -11.64 19.92
C ASN A 296 7.07 -11.07 19.59
N GLU A 297 8.13 -11.76 20.02
CA GLU A 297 9.53 -11.40 19.77
C GLU A 297 9.91 -11.36 18.27
N LYS A 298 9.16 -12.06 17.42
CA LYS A 298 9.40 -12.16 15.96
C LYS A 298 8.25 -11.56 15.17
N GLY A 299 8.56 -11.02 14.01
CA GLY A 299 7.56 -10.52 13.07
C GLY A 299 7.74 -9.05 12.71
N LEU A 300 6.63 -8.41 12.31
CA LEU A 300 6.67 -7.01 11.87
C LEU A 300 6.71 -6.08 13.09
N ARG A 301 7.77 -5.29 13.23
CA ARG A 301 7.96 -4.33 14.31
C ARG A 301 7.62 -4.95 15.68
N PRO A 302 8.39 -5.95 16.14
CA PRO A 302 8.09 -6.70 17.35
C PRO A 302 8.03 -5.76 18.57
N MET A 303 6.88 -5.69 19.21
CA MET A 303 6.65 -4.82 20.36
C MET A 303 7.64 -5.08 21.51
N PRO A 304 7.92 -6.35 21.90
CA PRO A 304 8.88 -6.60 22.98
C PRO A 304 10.25 -5.98 22.70
N GLN A 305 10.78 -6.14 21.48
CA GLN A 305 12.09 -5.57 21.12
C GLN A 305 12.06 -4.04 21.10
N MET A 306 10.94 -3.43 20.72
CA MET A 306 10.82 -1.97 20.69
C MET A 306 10.72 -1.40 22.11
N ILE A 307 9.97 -2.07 22.98
CA ILE A 307 9.84 -1.67 24.40
C ILE A 307 11.16 -1.84 25.13
N LYS A 308 11.88 -2.95 24.96
CA LYS A 308 13.23 -3.15 25.51
C LYS A 308 14.21 -2.05 25.10
N ARG A 309 14.12 -1.55 23.86
CA ARG A 309 14.96 -0.41 23.41
C ARG A 309 14.57 0.92 24.06
N ARG A 310 13.32 1.09 24.47
CA ARG A 310 12.85 2.29 25.18
C ARG A 310 13.19 2.26 26.68
N GLY A 311 13.27 1.06 27.25
CA GLY A 311 13.72 0.85 28.62
C GLY A 311 12.75 1.39 29.68
N PHE A 312 11.42 1.25 29.48
CA PHE A 312 10.45 1.65 30.50
C PHE A 312 10.63 0.84 31.79
N GLU A 313 10.97 1.49 32.90
CA GLU A 313 11.11 0.83 34.18
C GLU A 313 9.81 0.94 34.99
N GLU A 314 9.12 2.07 34.89
CA GLU A 314 7.88 2.36 35.61
C GLU A 314 6.65 2.45 34.69
N VAL A 315 5.48 2.12 35.23
CA VAL A 315 4.19 2.21 34.55
C VAL A 315 3.87 3.65 34.15
N THR A 316 4.25 4.62 35.00
CA THR A 316 4.06 6.06 34.75
C THR A 316 4.80 6.56 33.51
N GLU A 317 6.00 6.05 33.24
CA GLU A 317 6.76 6.36 32.01
C GLU A 317 6.05 5.85 30.77
N ALA A 318 5.53 4.62 30.84
CA ALA A 318 4.76 4.05 29.76
C ALA A 318 3.42 4.77 29.54
N GLU A 319 2.73 5.22 30.60
CA GLU A 319 1.52 6.05 30.50
C GLU A 319 1.83 7.39 29.82
N GLY A 320 2.91 8.09 30.23
CA GLY A 320 3.35 9.33 29.59
C GLY A 320 3.70 9.15 28.09
N PHE A 321 4.30 8.00 27.74
CA PHE A 321 4.53 7.66 26.32
C PHE A 321 3.22 7.46 25.55
N LEU A 322 2.22 6.81 26.15
CA LEU A 322 0.90 6.60 25.52
C LEU A 322 0.14 7.92 25.33
N ASP A 323 0.30 8.89 26.25
CA ASP A 323 -0.27 10.24 26.12
C ASP A 323 0.33 11.04 24.96
N GLY A 324 1.59 10.77 24.62
CA GLY A 324 2.31 11.45 23.53
C GLY A 324 2.37 10.67 22.22
N LEU A 325 1.51 9.67 22.00
CA LEU A 325 1.55 8.88 20.75
C LEU A 325 1.27 9.71 19.50
N ASP A 326 0.47 10.75 19.60
CA ASP A 326 0.10 11.66 18.51
C ASP A 326 1.26 12.56 18.03
N VAL A 327 2.32 12.71 18.85
CA VAL A 327 3.58 13.34 18.43
C VAL A 327 4.27 12.55 17.31
N TYR A 328 4.01 11.25 17.22
CA TYR A 328 4.54 10.40 16.15
C TYR A 328 3.58 10.38 14.96
N PRO A 329 3.91 10.99 13.80
CA PRO A 329 2.99 11.16 12.68
C PRO A 329 2.56 9.85 12.02
N TYR A 330 3.09 8.73 12.47
CA TYR A 330 2.82 7.38 11.95
C TYR A 330 2.13 6.45 12.96
N MET A 331 1.84 6.92 14.19
CA MET A 331 1.07 6.18 15.18
C MET A 331 -0.27 6.86 15.46
N PRO A 332 -1.38 6.10 15.58
CA PRO A 332 -2.64 6.64 16.06
C PRO A 332 -2.50 7.10 17.51
N PRO A 333 -3.27 8.09 17.97
CA PRO A 333 -3.38 8.40 19.38
C PRO A 333 -3.93 7.19 20.15
N PHE A 334 -3.58 7.07 21.42
CA PHE A 334 -4.25 6.11 22.31
C PHE A 334 -5.70 6.52 22.52
N VAL A 335 -6.63 5.55 22.43
CA VAL A 335 -8.06 5.78 22.63
C VAL A 335 -8.58 4.76 23.63
N GLY A 336 -9.04 5.22 24.80
CA GLY A 336 -9.51 4.35 25.87
C GLY A 336 -9.64 5.07 27.20
N THR A 337 -10.17 4.36 28.20
CA THR A 337 -10.26 4.91 29.57
C THR A 337 -8.91 5.00 30.25
N PRO A 338 -8.75 5.84 31.30
CA PRO A 338 -7.54 5.87 32.11
C PRO A 338 -7.16 4.50 32.71
N ALA A 339 -8.16 3.68 33.07
CA ALA A 339 -7.91 2.33 33.56
C ALA A 339 -7.30 1.41 32.49
N GLU A 340 -7.80 1.49 31.25
CA GLU A 340 -7.26 0.73 30.10
C GLU A 340 -5.87 1.22 29.71
N LYS A 341 -5.59 2.55 29.77
CA LYS A 341 -4.27 3.10 29.56
C LYS A 341 -3.27 2.54 30.56
N LYS A 342 -3.63 2.54 31.86
CA LYS A 342 -2.81 1.96 32.92
C LYS A 342 -2.57 0.46 32.72
N ALA A 343 -3.60 -0.28 32.31
CA ALA A 343 -3.49 -1.71 31.97
C ALA A 343 -2.51 -1.95 30.82
N LEU A 344 -2.64 -1.18 29.74
CA LEU A 344 -1.72 -1.24 28.59
C LEU A 344 -0.29 -0.90 29.02
N ALA A 345 -0.09 0.19 29.77
CA ALA A 345 1.22 0.59 30.28
C ALA A 345 1.86 -0.52 31.15
N THR A 346 1.07 -1.15 32.01
CA THR A 346 1.52 -2.29 32.84
C THR A 346 1.97 -3.46 31.96
N TYR A 347 1.20 -3.77 30.91
CA TYR A 347 1.57 -4.80 29.94
C TYR A 347 2.87 -4.44 29.20
N LEU A 348 3.01 -3.20 28.74
CA LEU A 348 4.24 -2.75 28.05
C LEU A 348 5.48 -2.89 28.94
N VAL A 349 5.41 -2.45 30.19
CA VAL A 349 6.51 -2.60 31.16
C VAL A 349 6.85 -4.08 31.39
N SER A 350 5.86 -4.97 31.40
CA SER A 350 6.09 -6.42 31.56
C SER A 350 6.89 -7.04 30.42
N LEU A 351 6.93 -6.42 29.25
CA LEU A 351 7.72 -6.87 28.09
C LEU A 351 9.22 -6.56 28.21
N ASN A 352 9.62 -5.77 29.19
CA ASN A 352 11.04 -5.52 29.49
C ASN A 352 11.69 -6.67 30.25
N LYS A 353 10.89 -7.49 30.89
CA LYS A 353 11.34 -8.66 31.63
C LYS A 353 11.52 -9.82 30.66
#